data_c4257b8e4fa9bbda5a90ac9bda62dcb5
#
_entry.id   c4257b8e4fa9bbda5a90ac9bda62dcb5
#
_cell.length_a   1.000
_cell.length_b   1.000
_cell.length_c   1.000
_cell.angle_alpha   90.00
_cell.angle_beta   90.00
_cell.angle_gamma   90.00
#
_symmetry.space_group_name_H-M   'P 1'
#
loop_
_entity.id
_entity.type
_entity.pdbx_description
1 polymer ?
#
loop_
_entity_poly.entity_id
_entity_poly.type
_entity_poly.pdbx_seq_one_letter_code
_entity_poly.pdbx_strand_id
1 'polypeptide(L)'
;DYVESLRSLQEKYKDRISLKIGLECEYFPDYLHWLKEVIREFKLDYIIFGNHHFHTDEKFPYFGRNTKTVDMLELYEESAIEGMESGLFAYFAHPDLFMRSYPEFDRHCKLISRHICRTAARLNLPLEYNIGYEDYNDAHKITTIPHPDFWKIAAAEGCTAIIGVDAHNNQYLETPFYYD
;
A
#
# COMPACT_ATOMS: atom_id res chain seq x y z
N ASP A 1 -3.87 17.22 17.93
CA ASP A 1 -3.04 16.08 17.50
C ASP A 1 -3.92 15.08 16.75
N TYR A 2 -3.36 14.44 15.71
CA TYR A 2 -4.10 13.55 14.79
C TYR A 2 -4.76 12.38 15.54
N VAL A 3 -4.00 11.64 16.34
CA VAL A 3 -4.49 10.46 17.05
C VAL A 3 -5.54 10.83 18.10
N GLU A 4 -5.36 11.91 18.83
CA GLU A 4 -6.33 12.39 19.81
C GLU A 4 -7.67 12.79 19.15
N SER A 5 -7.61 13.45 18.00
CA SER A 5 -8.80 13.79 17.22
C SER A 5 -9.56 12.53 16.80
N LEU A 6 -8.86 11.52 16.32
CA LEU A 6 -9.46 10.23 15.93
C LEU A 6 -10.01 9.47 17.15
N ARG A 7 -9.32 9.49 18.30
CA ARG A 7 -9.84 8.89 19.56
C ARG A 7 -11.13 9.56 20.02
N SER A 8 -11.22 10.88 19.88
CA SER A 8 -12.46 11.63 20.20
C SER A 8 -13.61 11.23 19.27
N LEU A 9 -13.33 11.02 17.98
CA LEU A 9 -14.33 10.52 17.02
C LEU A 9 -14.72 9.06 17.31
N GLN A 10 -13.76 8.22 17.66
CA GLN A 10 -13.98 6.83 18.04
C GLN A 10 -14.96 6.75 19.22
N GLU A 11 -14.76 7.53 20.28
CA GLU A 11 -15.67 7.58 21.43
C GLU A 11 -17.04 8.16 21.05
N LYS A 12 -17.07 9.26 20.27
CA LYS A 12 -18.31 9.91 19.85
C LYS A 12 -19.24 8.99 19.05
N TYR A 13 -18.65 8.11 18.23
CA TYR A 13 -19.41 7.29 17.29
C TYR A 13 -19.43 5.78 17.64
N LYS A 14 -18.93 5.39 18.82
CA LYS A 14 -18.74 3.99 19.23
C LYS A 14 -20.00 3.10 19.12
N ASP A 15 -21.18 3.67 19.28
CA ASP A 15 -22.46 2.97 19.19
C ASP A 15 -22.96 2.84 17.73
N ARG A 16 -22.29 3.45 16.77
CA ARG A 16 -22.68 3.51 15.35
C ARG A 16 -21.67 2.86 14.42
N ILE A 17 -20.38 2.97 14.73
CA ILE A 17 -19.30 2.44 13.92
C ILE A 17 -18.09 2.03 14.77
N SER A 18 -17.47 0.91 14.42
CA SER A 18 -16.19 0.50 15.02
C SER A 18 -15.05 1.17 14.24
N LEU A 19 -14.56 2.30 14.74
CA LEU A 19 -13.45 3.00 14.13
C LEU A 19 -12.13 2.36 14.57
N LYS A 20 -11.24 2.04 13.62
CA LYS A 20 -9.86 1.59 13.85
C LYS A 20 -8.90 2.70 13.46
N ILE A 21 -7.86 2.90 14.26
CA ILE A 21 -6.88 3.97 14.07
C ILE A 21 -5.55 3.35 13.69
N GLY A 22 -5.08 3.69 12.50
CA GLY A 22 -3.82 3.23 11.98
C GLY A 22 -3.03 4.33 11.26
N LEU A 23 -1.85 3.97 10.80
CA LEU A 23 -1.00 4.81 9.96
C LEU A 23 -0.51 4.00 8.78
N GLU A 24 -0.39 4.63 7.63
CA GLU A 24 0.44 4.14 6.55
C GLU A 24 1.89 4.49 6.84
N CYS A 25 2.76 3.50 6.79
CA CYS A 25 4.15 3.63 7.19
C CYS A 25 5.09 2.99 6.18
N GLU A 26 6.24 3.62 5.99
CA GLU A 26 7.36 3.06 5.24
C GLU A 26 8.07 1.95 6.02
N TYR A 27 8.74 1.07 5.29
CA TYR A 27 9.74 0.18 5.85
C TYR A 27 11.12 0.84 5.74
N PHE A 28 11.54 1.52 6.82
CA PHE A 28 12.87 2.08 6.94
C PHE A 28 13.65 1.33 8.02
N PRO A 29 14.59 0.45 7.66
CA PRO A 29 15.28 -0.43 8.61
C PRO A 29 15.85 0.30 9.82
N ASP A 30 16.49 1.45 9.62
CA ASP A 30 17.12 2.24 10.67
C ASP A 30 16.13 2.85 11.66
N TYR A 31 14.85 2.98 11.27
CA TYR A 31 13.80 3.60 12.07
C TYR A 31 12.80 2.59 12.68
N LEU A 32 12.99 1.28 12.50
CA LEU A 32 12.04 0.28 12.98
C LEU A 32 11.85 0.27 14.49
N HIS A 33 12.92 0.57 15.26
CA HIS A 33 12.80 0.67 16.71
C HIS A 33 11.86 1.82 17.09
N TRP A 34 12.07 3.01 16.51
CA TRP A 34 11.23 4.18 16.71
C TRP A 34 9.78 3.92 16.27
N LEU A 35 9.57 3.30 15.13
CA LEU A 35 8.22 2.96 14.63
C LEU A 35 7.47 2.06 15.62
N LYS A 36 8.13 1.06 16.18
CA LYS A 36 7.54 0.19 17.21
C LYS A 36 7.20 0.95 18.50
N GLU A 37 7.97 1.96 18.86
CA GLU A 37 7.66 2.84 19.99
C GLU A 37 6.43 3.71 19.71
N VAL A 38 6.35 4.30 18.51
CA VAL A 38 5.18 5.08 18.06
C VAL A 38 3.90 4.26 18.11
N ILE A 39 3.91 3.05 17.55
CA ILE A 39 2.76 2.13 17.58
C ILE A 39 2.28 1.91 19.03
N ARG A 40 3.20 1.67 19.93
CA ARG A 40 2.90 1.39 21.35
C ARG A 40 2.43 2.63 22.09
N GLU A 41 3.13 3.77 21.92
CA GLU A 41 2.81 5.03 22.59
C GLU A 41 1.44 5.54 22.23
N PHE A 42 1.13 5.57 20.93
CA PHE A 42 -0.16 6.04 20.43
C PHE A 42 -1.25 4.94 20.44
N LYS A 43 -0.90 3.71 20.86
CA LYS A 43 -1.82 2.56 20.92
C LYS A 43 -2.57 2.39 19.59
N LEU A 44 -1.84 2.44 18.49
CA LEU A 44 -2.44 2.24 17.17
C LEU A 44 -3.05 0.85 17.06
N ASP A 45 -4.20 0.75 16.42
CA ASP A 45 -4.87 -0.55 16.21
C ASP A 45 -4.11 -1.41 15.19
N TYR A 46 -3.47 -0.77 14.20
CA TYR A 46 -2.63 -1.40 13.18
C TYR A 46 -1.77 -0.36 12.44
N ILE A 47 -0.83 -0.81 11.65
CA ILE A 47 -0.17 -0.02 10.61
C ILE A 47 -0.24 -0.76 9.28
N ILE A 48 -0.20 -0.01 8.19
CA ILE A 48 -0.19 -0.55 6.83
C ILE A 48 1.12 -0.20 6.14
N PHE A 49 1.53 -1.03 5.20
CA PHE A 49 2.79 -0.86 4.49
C PHE A 49 2.61 -0.03 3.24
N GLY A 50 3.18 1.18 3.22
CA GLY A 50 3.36 1.99 2.03
C GLY A 50 4.80 1.87 1.53
N ASN A 51 5.02 1.23 0.38
CA ASN A 51 6.36 1.09 -0.21
C ASN A 51 6.63 2.23 -1.18
N HIS A 52 6.93 3.41 -0.65
CA HIS A 52 7.12 4.61 -1.46
C HIS A 52 8.59 4.91 -1.76
N HIS A 53 9.50 4.54 -0.86
CA HIS A 53 10.93 4.81 -0.96
C HIS A 53 11.76 3.60 -0.55
N PHE A 54 12.96 3.46 -1.13
CA PHE A 54 13.89 2.42 -0.74
C PHE A 54 14.64 2.84 0.54
N HIS A 55 14.32 2.21 1.67
CA HIS A 55 14.96 2.35 2.99
C HIS A 55 15.05 3.77 3.59
N THR A 56 14.88 4.83 2.79
CA THR A 56 14.84 6.22 3.25
C THR A 56 14.38 7.16 2.13
N ASP A 57 13.62 8.19 2.47
CA ASP A 57 13.21 9.26 1.56
C ASP A 57 14.29 10.32 1.32
N GLU A 58 15.33 10.35 2.15
CA GLU A 58 16.45 11.29 2.02
C GLU A 58 17.37 10.97 0.83
N LYS A 59 17.52 9.70 0.48
CA LYS A 59 18.49 9.23 -0.53
C LYS A 59 17.84 8.70 -1.79
N PHE A 60 16.63 8.20 -1.70
CA PHE A 60 15.96 7.53 -2.80
C PHE A 60 14.66 8.23 -3.18
N PRO A 61 14.40 8.39 -4.49
CA PRO A 61 13.22 9.08 -4.96
C PRO A 61 11.96 8.24 -4.75
N TYR A 62 10.82 8.92 -4.74
CA TYR A 62 9.50 8.30 -4.66
C TYR A 62 9.24 7.34 -5.83
N PHE A 63 8.99 6.08 -5.53
CA PHE A 63 8.79 5.01 -6.52
C PHE A 63 7.67 5.31 -7.52
N GLY A 64 6.54 5.83 -7.06
CA GLY A 64 5.39 6.11 -7.93
C GLY A 64 5.65 7.13 -9.05
N ARG A 65 6.80 7.83 -9.07
CA ARG A 65 7.20 8.77 -10.13
C ARG A 65 8.54 8.43 -10.78
N ASN A 66 9.32 7.56 -10.17
CA ASN A 66 10.73 7.39 -10.54
C ASN A 66 11.12 5.94 -10.85
N THR A 67 10.21 4.99 -10.76
CA THR A 67 10.47 3.62 -11.21
C THR A 67 10.42 3.58 -12.75
N LYS A 68 11.53 3.96 -13.38
CA LYS A 68 11.64 4.06 -14.84
C LYS A 68 12.68 3.11 -15.44
N THR A 69 13.43 2.42 -14.61
CA THR A 69 14.49 1.49 -14.99
C THR A 69 14.32 0.17 -14.24
N VAL A 70 14.95 -0.88 -14.76
CA VAL A 70 14.95 -2.20 -14.10
C VAL A 70 15.58 -2.12 -12.72
N ASP A 71 16.68 -1.38 -12.55
CA ASP A 71 17.34 -1.23 -11.25
C ASP A 71 16.39 -0.65 -10.19
N MET A 72 15.58 0.37 -10.57
CA MET A 72 14.59 0.94 -9.65
C MET A 72 13.45 -0.04 -9.35
N LEU A 73 13.12 -0.89 -10.30
CA LEU A 73 12.12 -1.93 -10.13
C LEU A 73 12.62 -3.03 -9.17
N GLU A 74 13.91 -3.38 -9.26
CA GLU A 74 14.57 -4.33 -8.34
C GLU A 74 14.65 -3.77 -6.92
N LEU A 75 14.96 -2.48 -6.74
CA LEU A 75 14.91 -1.82 -5.43
C LEU A 75 13.48 -1.79 -4.84
N TYR A 76 12.47 -1.59 -5.70
CA TYR A 76 11.07 -1.68 -5.27
C TYR A 76 10.73 -3.08 -4.75
N GLU A 77 11.14 -4.12 -5.47
CA GLU A 77 10.94 -5.51 -5.08
C GLU A 77 11.62 -5.82 -3.74
N GLU A 78 12.91 -5.47 -3.62
CA GLU A 78 13.71 -5.72 -2.42
C GLU A 78 13.03 -5.11 -1.18
N SER A 79 12.72 -3.82 -1.24
CA SER A 79 12.07 -3.13 -0.12
C SER A 79 10.65 -3.66 0.16
N ALA A 80 9.90 -4.06 -0.86
CA ALA A 80 8.59 -4.68 -0.70
C ALA A 80 8.66 -6.00 0.07
N ILE A 81 9.62 -6.86 -0.30
CA ILE A 81 9.82 -8.17 0.34
C ILE A 81 10.26 -7.98 1.79
N GLU A 82 11.27 -7.15 2.04
CA GLU A 82 11.77 -6.88 3.41
C GLU A 82 10.67 -6.28 4.30
N GLY A 83 9.90 -5.32 3.78
CA GLY A 83 8.79 -4.71 4.50
C GLY A 83 7.73 -5.74 4.90
N MET A 84 7.32 -6.59 3.97
CA MET A 84 6.38 -7.68 4.26
C MET A 84 6.93 -8.68 5.28
N GLU A 85 8.20 -9.06 5.17
CA GLU A 85 8.86 -10.01 6.08
C GLU A 85 9.11 -9.45 7.49
N SER A 86 9.06 -8.13 7.66
CA SER A 86 9.14 -7.50 8.98
C SER A 86 8.05 -7.94 9.95
N GLY A 87 6.90 -8.37 9.42
CA GLY A 87 5.73 -8.81 10.19
C GLY A 87 5.03 -7.68 10.97
N LEU A 88 5.32 -6.42 10.66
CA LEU A 88 4.76 -5.26 11.36
C LEU A 88 3.42 -4.80 10.81
N PHE A 89 3.15 -5.05 9.54
CA PHE A 89 2.06 -4.44 8.80
C PHE A 89 0.85 -5.36 8.67
N ALA A 90 -0.35 -4.77 8.73
CA ALA A 90 -1.60 -5.49 8.59
C ALA A 90 -1.91 -5.88 7.14
N TYR A 91 -1.49 -5.05 6.19
CA TYR A 91 -1.58 -5.30 4.76
C TYR A 91 -0.61 -4.40 3.98
N PHE A 92 -0.41 -4.70 2.69
CA PHE A 92 0.43 -3.92 1.79
C PHE A 92 -0.44 -3.03 0.89
N ALA A 93 -0.32 -1.71 1.07
CA ALA A 93 -1.04 -0.69 0.33
C ALA A 93 -0.52 -0.60 -1.11
N HIS A 94 -1.44 -0.48 -2.08
CA HIS A 94 -1.14 -0.31 -3.52
C HIS A 94 0.17 -0.99 -3.98
N PRO A 95 0.27 -2.34 -3.90
CA PRO A 95 1.52 -3.09 -4.08
C PRO A 95 2.10 -3.01 -5.50
N ASP A 96 1.36 -2.47 -6.43
CA ASP A 96 1.73 -2.23 -7.82
C ASP A 96 2.07 -0.77 -8.13
N LEU A 97 2.39 0.04 -7.09
CA LEU A 97 2.72 1.47 -7.19
C LEU A 97 3.79 1.79 -8.25
N PHE A 98 4.73 0.88 -8.49
CA PHE A 98 5.76 1.03 -9.52
C PHE A 98 5.17 1.25 -10.92
N MET A 99 3.97 0.73 -11.21
CA MET A 99 3.30 0.90 -12.49
C MET A 99 2.82 2.33 -12.76
N ARG A 100 2.84 3.21 -11.78
CA ARG A 100 2.55 4.64 -12.03
C ARG A 100 3.60 5.32 -12.90
N SER A 101 4.80 4.79 -12.97
CA SER A 101 5.91 5.42 -13.70
C SER A 101 6.74 4.47 -14.54
N TYR A 102 6.60 3.16 -14.38
CA TYR A 102 7.26 2.18 -15.24
C TYR A 102 6.57 2.14 -16.61
N PRO A 103 7.33 2.12 -17.72
CA PRO A 103 6.76 2.40 -19.05
C PRO A 103 5.72 1.38 -19.54
N GLU A 104 5.92 0.10 -19.23
CA GLU A 104 5.03 -0.99 -19.68
C GLU A 104 5.14 -2.21 -18.77
N PHE A 105 4.11 -3.04 -18.74
CA PHE A 105 4.12 -4.27 -17.95
C PHE A 105 4.88 -5.38 -18.68
N ASP A 106 6.20 -5.33 -18.62
CA ASP A 106 7.12 -6.22 -19.32
C ASP A 106 7.45 -7.51 -18.52
N ARG A 107 8.47 -8.24 -18.98
CA ARG A 107 8.94 -9.46 -18.31
C ARG A 107 9.47 -9.21 -16.90
N HIS A 108 10.07 -8.05 -16.65
CA HIS A 108 10.62 -7.70 -15.34
C HIS A 108 9.49 -7.43 -14.36
N CYS A 109 8.47 -6.65 -14.77
CA CYS A 109 7.25 -6.47 -14.00
C CYS A 109 6.58 -7.79 -13.62
N LYS A 110 6.48 -8.74 -14.58
CA LYS A 110 5.92 -10.07 -14.31
C LYS A 110 6.71 -10.84 -13.26
N LEU A 111 8.04 -10.74 -13.30
CA LEU A 111 8.92 -11.44 -12.36
C LEU A 111 8.76 -10.88 -10.95
N ILE A 112 8.92 -9.56 -10.77
CA ILE A 112 8.81 -8.94 -9.45
C ILE A 112 7.41 -9.06 -8.87
N SER A 113 6.36 -8.87 -9.70
CA SER A 113 4.98 -9.05 -9.25
C SER A 113 4.75 -10.46 -8.70
N ARG A 114 5.32 -11.48 -9.36
CA ARG A 114 5.23 -12.86 -8.87
C ARG A 114 5.97 -13.06 -7.55
N HIS A 115 7.14 -12.47 -7.37
CA HIS A 115 7.89 -12.57 -6.12
C HIS A 115 7.16 -11.86 -4.97
N ILE A 116 6.66 -10.66 -5.20
CA ILE A 116 5.84 -9.91 -4.24
C ILE A 116 4.59 -10.73 -3.85
N CYS A 117 3.83 -11.21 -4.84
CA CYS A 117 2.61 -11.96 -4.60
C CYS A 117 2.86 -13.28 -3.86
N ARG A 118 3.91 -14.02 -4.21
CA ARG A 118 4.31 -15.25 -3.49
C ARG A 118 4.70 -14.97 -2.05
N THR A 119 5.41 -13.89 -1.80
CA THR A 119 5.78 -13.48 -0.45
C THR A 119 4.54 -13.12 0.35
N ALA A 120 3.65 -12.31 -0.21
CA ALA A 120 2.39 -11.95 0.43
C ALA A 120 1.52 -13.19 0.75
N ALA A 121 1.35 -14.10 -0.22
CA ALA A 121 0.60 -15.34 -0.03
C ALA A 121 1.21 -16.23 1.06
N ARG A 122 2.54 -16.42 1.04
CA ARG A 122 3.28 -17.18 2.06
C ARG A 122 3.11 -16.63 3.47
N LEU A 123 3.07 -15.30 3.59
CA LEU A 123 2.92 -14.60 4.87
C LEU A 123 1.45 -14.41 5.29
N ASN A 124 0.49 -14.78 4.44
CA ASN A 124 -0.93 -14.43 4.60
C ASN A 124 -1.15 -12.93 4.80
N LEU A 125 -0.33 -12.09 4.15
CA LEU A 125 -0.42 -10.65 4.19
C LEU A 125 -1.35 -10.18 3.06
N PRO A 126 -2.49 -9.54 3.34
CA PRO A 126 -3.37 -9.04 2.29
C PRO A 126 -2.69 -7.95 1.45
N LEU A 127 -3.02 -7.91 0.17
CA LEU A 127 -2.67 -6.85 -0.75
C LEU A 127 -3.85 -5.91 -0.95
N GLU A 128 -3.62 -4.60 -0.97
CA GLU A 128 -4.69 -3.63 -1.21
C GLU A 128 -4.94 -3.45 -2.71
N TYR A 129 -6.17 -3.78 -3.14
CA TYR A 129 -6.71 -3.35 -4.42
C TYR A 129 -7.24 -1.92 -4.26
N ASN A 130 -6.45 -0.93 -4.70
CA ASN A 130 -6.76 0.47 -4.46
C ASN A 130 -7.64 1.04 -5.57
N ILE A 131 -8.93 1.21 -5.28
CA ILE A 131 -9.91 1.73 -6.25
C ILE A 131 -9.89 3.26 -6.38
N GLY A 132 -9.19 3.97 -5.50
CA GLY A 132 -9.11 5.44 -5.56
C GLY A 132 -8.44 5.98 -6.83
N TYR A 133 -7.70 5.13 -7.55
CA TYR A 133 -7.05 5.51 -8.81
C TYR A 133 -7.88 5.19 -10.07
N GLU A 134 -8.98 4.46 -9.97
CA GLU A 134 -9.78 4.07 -11.15
C GLU A 134 -10.36 5.28 -11.87
N ASP A 135 -10.99 6.21 -11.14
CA ASP A 135 -11.50 7.46 -11.72
C ASP A 135 -10.41 8.27 -12.45
N TYR A 136 -9.20 8.31 -11.86
CA TYR A 136 -8.05 8.98 -12.48
C TYR A 136 -7.60 8.27 -13.76
N ASN A 137 -7.52 6.96 -13.76
CA ASN A 137 -7.16 6.14 -14.92
C ASN A 137 -8.17 6.34 -16.06
N ASP A 138 -9.45 6.30 -15.75
CA ASP A 138 -10.53 6.48 -16.72
C ASP A 138 -10.54 7.89 -17.34
N ALA A 139 -10.40 8.92 -16.51
CA ALA A 139 -10.36 10.31 -16.97
C ALA A 139 -9.17 10.59 -17.89
N HIS A 140 -8.04 9.93 -17.68
CA HIS A 140 -6.81 10.12 -18.45
C HIS A 140 -6.61 9.03 -19.53
N LYS A 141 -7.48 8.01 -19.60
CA LYS A 141 -7.38 6.85 -20.50
C LYS A 141 -6.02 6.14 -20.39
N ILE A 142 -5.58 5.93 -19.18
CA ILE A 142 -4.34 5.24 -18.84
C ILE A 142 -4.64 4.04 -17.95
N THR A 143 -3.67 3.13 -17.83
CA THR A 143 -3.75 1.99 -16.93
C THR A 143 -2.48 2.00 -16.08
N THR A 144 -2.60 2.43 -14.84
CA THR A 144 -1.48 2.47 -13.90
C THR A 144 -1.70 1.51 -12.74
N ILE A 145 -2.37 1.95 -11.68
CA ILE A 145 -2.76 1.17 -10.51
C ILE A 145 -4.27 1.36 -10.26
N PRO A 146 -4.99 0.30 -9.90
CA PRO A 146 -4.56 -1.10 -9.87
C PRO A 146 -4.29 -1.64 -11.29
N HIS A 147 -3.12 -2.28 -11.51
CA HIS A 147 -2.74 -2.77 -12.84
C HIS A 147 -3.28 -4.18 -13.09
N PRO A 148 -4.07 -4.41 -14.15
CA PRO A 148 -4.76 -5.69 -14.36
C PRO A 148 -3.83 -6.91 -14.40
N ASP A 149 -2.63 -6.78 -14.97
CA ASP A 149 -1.71 -7.92 -15.08
C ASP A 149 -1.01 -8.24 -13.76
N PHE A 150 -0.78 -7.26 -12.87
CA PHE A 150 -0.35 -7.52 -11.51
C PHE A 150 -1.41 -8.34 -10.77
N TRP A 151 -2.67 -7.91 -10.84
CA TRP A 151 -3.76 -8.55 -10.12
C TRP A 151 -4.15 -9.94 -10.65
N LYS A 152 -3.93 -10.21 -11.95
CA LYS A 152 -4.00 -11.58 -12.48
C LYS A 152 -2.93 -12.49 -11.85
N ILE A 153 -1.72 -11.95 -11.63
CA ILE A 153 -0.64 -12.68 -10.94
C ILE A 153 -1.00 -12.90 -9.48
N ALA A 154 -1.48 -11.87 -8.78
CA ALA A 154 -1.92 -11.98 -7.39
C ALA A 154 -3.00 -13.08 -7.21
N ALA A 155 -3.99 -13.10 -8.08
CA ALA A 155 -5.02 -14.14 -8.07
C ALA A 155 -4.42 -15.54 -8.34
N ALA A 156 -3.51 -15.66 -9.30
CA ALA A 156 -2.86 -16.93 -9.64
C ALA A 156 -1.96 -17.47 -8.51
N GLU A 157 -1.31 -16.60 -7.75
CA GLU A 157 -0.47 -16.96 -6.61
C GLU A 157 -1.28 -17.13 -5.30
N GLY A 158 -2.61 -16.94 -5.34
CA GLY A 158 -3.53 -17.15 -4.21
C GLY A 158 -3.46 -16.07 -3.13
N CYS A 159 -3.13 -14.84 -3.49
CA CYS A 159 -3.11 -13.72 -2.56
C CYS A 159 -4.52 -13.41 -2.05
N THR A 160 -4.63 -13.05 -0.78
CA THR A 160 -5.80 -12.36 -0.25
C THR A 160 -5.74 -10.89 -0.64
N ALA A 161 -6.89 -10.27 -0.92
CA ALA A 161 -6.98 -8.87 -1.22
C ALA A 161 -7.97 -8.17 -0.30
N ILE A 162 -7.73 -6.90 -0.02
CA ILE A 162 -8.69 -5.98 0.57
C ILE A 162 -8.92 -4.83 -0.40
N ILE A 163 -10.08 -4.21 -0.33
CA ILE A 163 -10.37 -3.01 -1.13
C ILE A 163 -10.03 -1.80 -0.29
N GLY A 164 -9.23 -0.90 -0.86
CA GLY A 164 -8.89 0.40 -0.27
C GLY A 164 -9.14 1.54 -1.24
N VAL A 165 -9.19 2.74 -0.70
CA VAL A 165 -9.49 3.97 -1.46
C VAL A 165 -8.36 4.98 -1.41
N ASP A 166 -7.48 4.89 -0.41
CA ASP A 166 -6.42 5.88 -0.14
C ASP A 166 -6.96 7.33 -0.14
N ALA A 167 -8.03 7.54 0.65
CA ALA A 167 -8.79 8.77 0.65
C ALA A 167 -8.01 9.95 1.23
N HIS A 168 -7.66 10.93 0.40
CA HIS A 168 -6.96 12.16 0.78
C HIS A 168 -7.90 13.35 1.06
N ASN A 169 -9.20 13.18 0.85
CA ASN A 169 -10.22 14.16 1.18
C ASN A 169 -11.57 13.46 1.40
N ASN A 170 -12.54 14.20 1.97
CA ASN A 170 -13.85 13.65 2.32
C ASN A 170 -14.69 13.26 1.09
N GLN A 171 -14.46 13.83 -0.08
CA GLN A 171 -15.24 13.50 -1.28
C GLN A 171 -15.04 12.02 -1.68
N TYR A 172 -13.85 11.46 -1.47
CA TYR A 172 -13.61 10.04 -1.69
C TYR A 172 -14.44 9.12 -0.78
N LEU A 173 -14.81 9.59 0.41
CA LEU A 173 -15.65 8.83 1.35
C LEU A 173 -17.15 9.04 1.12
N GLU A 174 -17.53 10.10 0.41
CA GLU A 174 -18.92 10.43 0.09
C GLU A 174 -19.39 9.81 -1.22
N THR A 175 -18.45 9.47 -2.11
CA THR A 175 -18.77 8.83 -3.38
C THR A 175 -19.05 7.35 -3.14
N PRO A 176 -20.26 6.85 -3.45
CA PRO A 176 -20.51 5.43 -3.37
C PRO A 176 -19.72 4.70 -4.49
N PHE A 177 -18.78 3.87 -4.11
CA PHE A 177 -18.08 2.98 -5.02
C PHE A 177 -18.99 1.78 -5.33
N TYR A 178 -20.03 2.00 -6.12
CA TYR A 178 -20.86 0.93 -6.67
C TYR A 178 -20.27 0.52 -8.01
N TYR A 179 -19.58 -0.59 -8.01
CA TYR A 179 -19.23 -1.30 -9.24
C TYR A 179 -20.28 -2.40 -9.45
N ASP A 180 -21.02 -2.29 -10.54
CA ASP A 180 -21.93 -3.33 -11.00
C ASP A 180 -21.16 -4.55 -11.55
#